data_9581a08c807a0f6a65c8017e54bcf5dc
#
_entry.id   9581a08c807a0f6a65c8017e54bcf5dc
#
_cell.length_a   1.000
_cell.length_b   1.000
_cell.length_c   1.000
_cell.angle_alpha   90.00
_cell.angle_beta   90.00
_cell.angle_gamma   90.00
#
_symmetry.space_group_name_H-M   'P 1'
#
loop_
_entity.id
_entity.type
_entity.pdbx_description
1 polymer ?
#
loop_
_entity_poly.entity_id
_entity_poly.type
_entity_poly.pdbx_seq_one_letter_code
_entity_poly.pdbx_strand_id
1 'polypeptide(L)'
;MSNFINVKDLKKWILENDLERETIQGFWENFNSWKEEYPEEYEETFMEGFKPEKLSIYIKSVSFTITNYPDEDFNHVVIRLNFEYDDSVIGEYRMVFDYETGEVFDDIFSVY
;
A
#
# COMPACT_ATOMS: atom_id res chain seq x y z
N MET A 1 6.18 19.46 -25.62
CA MET A 1 6.39 19.14 -24.21
C MET A 1 5.94 17.71 -23.93
N SER A 2 6.76 16.97 -23.24
CA SER A 2 6.43 15.60 -22.88
C SER A 2 5.31 15.55 -21.84
N ASN A 3 4.31 14.70 -22.07
CA ASN A 3 3.26 14.42 -21.10
C ASN A 3 3.57 13.16 -20.30
N PHE A 4 4.77 12.61 -20.48
CA PHE A 4 5.16 11.40 -19.78
C PHE A 4 5.59 11.71 -18.33
N ILE A 5 5.21 10.83 -17.43
CA ILE A 5 5.68 10.89 -16.05
C ILE A 5 7.13 10.43 -16.01
N ASN A 6 7.98 11.30 -15.52
CA ASN A 6 9.39 10.99 -15.29
C ASN A 6 9.52 10.30 -13.92
N VAL A 7 10.28 9.22 -13.87
CA VAL A 7 10.48 8.44 -12.62
C VAL A 7 11.03 9.33 -11.51
N LYS A 8 11.97 10.21 -11.84
CA LYS A 8 12.57 11.13 -10.87
C LYS A 8 11.54 12.11 -10.31
N ASP A 9 10.67 12.63 -11.18
CA ASP A 9 9.62 13.56 -10.78
C ASP A 9 8.56 12.86 -9.93
N LEU A 10 8.23 11.60 -10.26
CA LEU A 10 7.30 10.79 -9.48
C LEU A 10 7.85 10.52 -8.08
N LYS A 11 9.12 10.16 -7.96
CA LYS A 11 9.78 9.96 -6.66
C LYS A 11 9.77 11.23 -5.83
N LYS A 12 10.03 12.37 -6.45
CA LYS A 12 10.00 13.67 -5.78
C LYS A 12 8.60 13.99 -5.26
N TRP A 13 7.58 13.75 -6.07
CA TRP A 13 6.19 13.96 -5.69
C TRP A 13 5.80 13.09 -4.48
N ILE A 14 6.22 11.83 -4.46
CA ILE A 14 5.99 10.92 -3.34
C ILE A 14 6.63 11.44 -2.06
N LEU A 15 7.87 11.93 -2.15
CA LEU A 15 8.59 12.51 -1.01
C LEU A 15 7.92 13.80 -0.51
N GLU A 16 7.56 14.70 -1.41
CA GLU A 16 6.94 15.98 -1.05
C GLU A 16 5.59 15.80 -0.35
N ASN A 17 4.86 14.75 -0.70
CA ASN A 17 3.56 14.44 -0.10
C ASN A 17 3.64 13.40 1.04
N ASP A 18 4.84 12.94 1.36
CA ASP A 18 5.10 11.98 2.46
C ASP A 18 4.29 10.68 2.33
N LEU A 19 4.18 10.17 1.12
CA LEU A 19 3.27 9.07 0.80
C LEU A 19 3.74 7.70 1.27
N GLU A 20 5.05 7.52 1.44
CA GLU A 20 5.57 6.27 2.02
C GLU A 20 5.11 6.13 3.48
N ARG A 21 5.21 7.21 4.24
CA ARG A 21 4.75 7.21 5.64
C ARG A 21 3.25 6.96 5.71
N GLU A 22 2.47 7.63 4.86
CA GLU A 22 1.02 7.46 4.77
C GLU A 22 0.67 5.99 4.52
N THR A 23 1.37 5.35 3.59
CA THR A 23 1.14 3.95 3.23
C THR A 23 1.49 3.01 4.39
N ILE A 24 2.62 3.24 5.04
CA ILE A 24 3.05 2.42 6.19
C ILE A 24 2.08 2.58 7.35
N GLN A 25 1.65 3.79 7.64
CA GLN A 25 0.67 4.06 8.68
C GLN A 25 -0.67 3.39 8.37
N GLY A 26 -1.14 3.48 7.13
CA GLY A 26 -2.36 2.82 6.68
C GLY A 26 -2.28 1.30 6.80
N PHE A 27 -1.11 0.72 6.51
CA PHE A 27 -0.88 -0.70 6.73
C PHE A 27 -1.12 -1.09 8.20
N TRP A 28 -0.51 -0.36 9.13
CA TRP A 28 -0.64 -0.70 10.55
C TRP A 28 -2.07 -0.53 11.06
N GLU A 29 -2.78 0.48 10.60
CA GLU A 29 -4.19 0.67 10.94
C GLU A 29 -5.04 -0.53 10.47
N ASN A 30 -4.82 -0.98 9.24
CA ASN A 30 -5.53 -2.13 8.68
C ASN A 30 -5.12 -3.44 9.35
N PHE A 31 -3.84 -3.63 9.64
CA PHE A 31 -3.34 -4.81 10.33
C PHE A 31 -3.98 -4.94 11.71
N ASN A 32 -4.04 -3.85 12.45
CA ASN A 32 -4.65 -3.84 13.78
C ASN A 32 -6.16 -4.07 13.72
N SER A 33 -6.84 -3.49 12.74
CA SER A 33 -8.27 -3.72 12.52
C SER A 33 -8.55 -5.17 12.16
N TRP A 34 -7.73 -5.77 11.32
CA TRP A 34 -7.84 -7.17 10.94
C TRP A 34 -7.73 -8.08 12.16
N LYS A 35 -6.79 -7.81 13.04
CA LYS A 35 -6.62 -8.56 14.29
C LYS A 35 -7.87 -8.49 15.17
N GLU A 36 -8.49 -7.32 15.28
CA GLU A 36 -9.66 -7.10 16.11
C GLU A 36 -10.95 -7.64 15.49
N GLU A 37 -11.12 -7.45 14.18
CA GLU A 37 -12.35 -7.81 13.47
C GLU A 37 -12.40 -9.28 13.05
N TYR A 38 -11.24 -9.88 12.79
CA TYR A 38 -11.13 -11.26 12.31
C TYR A 38 -10.12 -12.05 13.15
N PRO A 39 -10.40 -12.19 14.47
CA PRO A 39 -9.44 -12.81 15.39
C PRO A 39 -9.13 -14.27 15.06
N GLU A 40 -10.09 -15.01 14.54
CA GLU A 40 -9.88 -16.41 14.15
C GLU A 40 -8.92 -16.54 12.98
N GLU A 41 -9.08 -15.72 11.96
CA GLU A 41 -8.18 -15.67 10.80
C GLU A 41 -6.78 -15.25 11.22
N TYR A 42 -6.68 -14.26 12.09
CA TYR A 42 -5.42 -13.80 12.65
C TYR A 42 -4.70 -14.92 13.41
N GLU A 43 -5.42 -15.65 14.26
CA GLU A 43 -4.87 -16.76 15.02
C GLU A 43 -4.43 -17.92 14.12
N GLU A 44 -5.20 -18.23 13.07
CA GLU A 44 -4.81 -19.24 12.09
C GLU A 44 -3.54 -18.85 11.32
N THR A 45 -3.40 -17.57 11.00
CA THR A 45 -2.23 -17.06 10.31
C THR A 45 -0.97 -17.15 11.17
N PHE A 46 -1.12 -16.88 12.47
CA PHE A 46 -0.01 -16.90 13.44
C PHE A 46 -0.24 -17.96 14.52
N MET A 47 -0.27 -19.23 14.10
CA MET A 47 -0.66 -20.38 14.94
C MET A 47 0.12 -20.52 16.25
N GLU A 48 1.40 -20.09 16.25
CA GLU A 48 2.24 -20.15 17.45
C GLU A 48 2.30 -18.80 18.20
N GLY A 49 1.38 -17.88 17.84
CA GLY A 49 1.38 -16.52 18.35
C GLY A 49 2.19 -15.59 17.46
N PHE A 50 1.76 -14.34 17.40
CA PHE A 50 2.41 -13.32 16.58
C PHE A 50 3.70 -12.85 17.26
N LYS A 51 4.80 -12.89 16.49
CA LYS A 51 6.11 -12.41 16.94
C LYS A 51 6.53 -11.23 16.05
N PRO A 52 6.57 -10.00 16.59
CA PRO A 52 6.90 -8.80 15.81
C PRO A 52 8.22 -8.89 15.05
N GLU A 53 9.22 -9.56 15.63
CA GLU A 53 10.54 -9.71 15.01
C GLU A 53 10.53 -10.56 13.73
N LYS A 54 9.46 -11.32 13.51
CA LYS A 54 9.29 -12.14 12.30
C LYS A 54 8.54 -11.41 11.20
N LEU A 55 7.93 -10.26 11.50
CA LEU A 55 7.19 -9.47 10.52
C LEU A 55 8.13 -8.48 9.84
N SER A 56 8.11 -8.48 8.51
CA SER A 56 8.84 -7.52 7.69
C SER A 56 7.87 -6.90 6.70
N ILE A 57 7.91 -5.58 6.58
CA ILE A 57 7.11 -4.84 5.59
C ILE A 57 8.03 -4.04 4.68
N TYR A 58 7.69 -3.97 3.40
CA TYR A 58 8.47 -3.17 2.45
C TYR A 58 7.58 -2.72 1.29
N ILE A 59 7.96 -1.58 0.71
CA ILE A 59 7.30 -1.08 -0.51
C ILE A 59 7.77 -1.94 -1.68
N LYS A 60 6.84 -2.63 -2.32
CA LYS A 60 7.13 -3.49 -3.46
C LYS A 60 7.20 -2.72 -4.76
N SER A 61 6.24 -1.81 -4.97
CA SER A 61 6.14 -1.08 -6.23
C SER A 61 5.35 0.21 -6.07
N VAL A 62 5.59 1.10 -7.01
CA VAL A 62 4.80 2.32 -7.21
C VAL A 62 4.36 2.34 -8.66
N SER A 63 3.07 2.54 -8.90
CA SER A 63 2.50 2.59 -10.26
C SER A 63 1.74 3.88 -10.46
N PHE A 64 1.90 4.48 -11.63
CA PHE A 64 1.03 5.56 -12.08
C PHE A 64 -0.03 4.96 -13.00
N THR A 65 -1.29 5.30 -12.78
CA THR A 65 -2.41 4.71 -13.53
C THR A 65 -3.38 5.79 -13.97
N ILE A 66 -3.86 5.64 -15.20
CA ILE A 66 -4.95 6.46 -15.74
C ILE A 66 -6.18 5.55 -15.80
N THR A 67 -7.23 5.93 -15.09
CA THR A 67 -8.47 5.16 -15.06
C THR A 67 -9.51 5.81 -16.00
N ASN A 68 -10.33 4.96 -16.60
CA ASN A 68 -11.41 5.36 -17.50
C ASN A 68 -10.91 6.01 -18.80
N TYR A 69 -9.71 5.69 -19.21
CA TYR A 69 -9.15 6.13 -20.48
C TYR A 69 -9.90 5.45 -21.64
N PRO A 70 -10.20 6.15 -22.75
CA PRO A 70 -9.87 7.57 -23.02
C PRO A 70 -10.96 8.57 -22.63
N ASP A 71 -12.11 8.12 -22.15
CA ASP A 71 -13.28 8.98 -21.89
C ASP A 71 -13.05 9.90 -20.68
N GLU A 72 -12.44 9.37 -19.66
CA GLU A 72 -12.04 10.13 -18.48
C GLU A 72 -10.56 9.95 -18.23
N ASP A 73 -9.99 10.85 -17.46
CA ASP A 73 -8.56 10.89 -17.18
C ASP A 73 -8.36 11.08 -15.68
N PHE A 74 -8.65 10.02 -14.94
CA PHE A 74 -8.40 10.00 -13.51
C PHE A 74 -7.00 9.45 -13.23
N ASN A 75 -6.09 10.35 -12.91
CA ASN A 75 -4.69 10.02 -12.69
C ASN A 75 -4.45 9.69 -11.22
N HIS A 76 -3.93 8.51 -10.94
CA HIS A 76 -3.64 8.12 -9.58
C HIS A 76 -2.35 7.31 -9.47
N VAL A 77 -1.82 7.28 -8.26
CA VAL A 77 -0.60 6.55 -7.94
C VAL A 77 -0.96 5.45 -6.95
N VAL A 78 -0.52 4.23 -7.24
CA VAL A 78 -0.72 3.09 -6.34
C VAL A 78 0.62 2.71 -5.73
N ILE A 79 0.69 2.75 -4.41
CA ILE A 79 1.85 2.25 -3.67
C ILE A 79 1.48 0.89 -3.10
N ARG A 80 2.24 -0.13 -3.50
CA ARG A 80 2.05 -1.50 -3.03
C ARG A 80 3.10 -1.84 -2.00
N LEU A 81 2.63 -2.34 -0.87
CA LEU A 81 3.45 -2.79 0.24
C LEU A 81 3.20 -4.29 0.42
N ASN A 82 4.28 -5.06 0.47
CA ASN A 82 4.19 -6.47 0.86
C ASN A 82 4.50 -6.61 2.33
N PHE A 83 3.83 -7.54 2.99
CA PHE A 83 4.24 -7.94 4.33
C PHE A 83 4.54 -9.43 4.36
N GLU A 84 5.68 -9.72 4.97
CA GLU A 84 6.22 -11.07 5.11
C GLU A 84 6.24 -11.46 6.58
N TYR A 85 6.00 -12.73 6.82
CA TYR A 85 6.13 -13.29 8.15
C TYR A 85 6.94 -14.58 8.04
N ASP A 86 8.01 -14.67 8.83
CA ASP A 86 8.91 -15.80 8.83
C ASP A 86 9.42 -16.13 7.40
N ASP A 87 9.84 -15.08 6.68
CA ASP A 87 10.40 -15.11 5.32
C ASP A 87 9.41 -15.49 4.20
N SER A 88 8.11 -15.52 4.48
CA SER A 88 7.09 -15.77 3.46
C SER A 88 6.17 -14.57 3.33
N VAL A 89 5.86 -14.18 2.09
CA VAL A 89 4.88 -13.12 1.83
C VAL A 89 3.50 -13.64 2.21
N ILE A 90 2.86 -13.01 3.19
CA ILE A 90 1.54 -13.42 3.67
C ILE A 90 0.42 -12.48 3.25
N GLY A 91 0.76 -11.34 2.67
CA GLY A 91 -0.26 -10.41 2.22
C GLY A 91 0.30 -9.19 1.53
N GLU A 92 -0.62 -8.33 1.09
CA GLU A 92 -0.33 -7.10 0.37
C GLU A 92 -1.25 -5.99 0.87
N TYR A 93 -0.69 -4.79 0.96
CA TYR A 93 -1.46 -3.59 1.22
C TYR A 93 -1.23 -2.60 0.09
N ARG A 94 -2.30 -2.03 -0.45
CA ARG A 94 -2.21 -1.01 -1.50
C ARG A 94 -2.90 0.25 -1.05
N MET A 95 -2.25 1.38 -1.26
CA MET A 95 -2.85 2.69 -1.03
C MET A 95 -2.85 3.46 -2.34
N VAL A 96 -4.00 4.01 -2.69
CA VAL A 96 -4.23 4.73 -3.94
C VAL A 96 -4.35 6.21 -3.63
N PHE A 97 -3.56 7.02 -4.34
CA PHE A 97 -3.50 8.46 -4.13
C PHE A 97 -3.94 9.19 -5.39
N ASP A 98 -4.72 10.24 -5.22
CA ASP A 98 -5.02 11.17 -6.31
C ASP A 98 -3.74 11.91 -6.69
N TYR A 99 -3.34 11.84 -7.96
CA TYR A 99 -2.08 12.46 -8.40
C TYR A 99 -2.13 13.99 -8.35
N GLU A 100 -3.30 14.58 -8.54
CA GLU A 100 -3.44 16.05 -8.55
C GLU A 100 -3.37 16.65 -7.15
N THR A 101 -3.91 15.95 -6.15
CA THR A 101 -4.02 16.46 -4.78
C THR A 101 -3.05 15.82 -3.80
N GLY A 102 -2.58 14.60 -4.09
CA GLY A 102 -1.79 13.82 -3.14
C GLY A 102 -2.63 13.18 -2.02
N GLU A 103 -3.94 13.31 -2.07
CA GLU A 103 -4.83 12.74 -1.06
C GLU A 103 -5.10 11.26 -1.29
N VAL A 104 -5.35 10.53 -0.20
CA VAL A 104 -5.74 9.11 -0.29
C VAL A 104 -7.12 9.01 -0.91
N PHE A 105 -7.23 8.19 -1.94
CA PHE A 105 -8.49 7.90 -2.63
C PHE A 105 -9.10 6.58 -2.18
N ASP A 106 -8.28 5.56 -1.97
CA ASP A 106 -8.72 4.21 -1.60
C ASP A 106 -7.57 3.43 -1.00
N ASP A 107 -7.87 2.36 -0.29
CA ASP A 107 -6.87 1.41 0.17
C ASP A 107 -7.42 -0.01 0.20
N ILE A 108 -6.54 -1.01 0.04
CA ILE A 108 -6.92 -2.41 -0.01
C ILE A 108 -5.91 -3.23 0.79
N PHE A 109 -6.41 -3.92 1.81
CA PHE A 109 -5.62 -4.82 2.65
C PHE A 109 -6.03 -6.26 2.32
N SER A 110 -5.06 -7.10 1.97
CA SER A 110 -5.31 -8.49 1.59
C SER A 110 -4.36 -9.42 2.31
N VAL A 111 -4.90 -10.47 2.92
CA VAL A 111 -4.13 -11.57 3.50
C VAL A 111 -4.31 -12.79 2.61
N TYR A 112 -3.22 -13.41 2.21
CA TYR A 112 -3.23 -14.56 1.30
C TYR A 112 -3.61 -15.87 1.98
#